data_dcf49b8e6ccd48f37073615069ffad47
#
_entry.id   dcf49b8e6ccd48f37073615069ffad47
#
_cell.length_a   1.000
_cell.length_b   1.000
_cell.length_c   1.000
_cell.angle_alpha   90.00
_cell.angle_beta   90.00
_cell.angle_gamma   90.00
#
_symmetry.space_group_name_H-M   'P 1'
#
loop_
_entity.id
_entity.type
_entity.pdbx_description
1 polymer ?
#
loop_
_entity_poly.entity_id
_entity_poly.type
_entity_poly.pdbx_seq_one_letter_code
_entity_poly.pdbx_strand_id
1 'polypeptide(L)'
;SVVGYPGVKINEESRPELEEGGKEIDAHDMYLLPGFIDMHGHIGGVSQGADWDYVFKLWLAHGVTTVREPSGRSRDWALDLKKKSANNEIIAPRIVQYTGFGSGSKTPIVTEEQAREWVRQNAKAGSDGIKFFGAAPKIMEAALDENNKLGLGSASHHAQLSVARWNVLHSARAGLTSMEHWYGLPEALFEDRTVQDYPLDYNYQNEQHRFEQAGKLWAQAAKPYSEHWNLVMEELLALDFTLDPTFNIYEASRDLHRARRAEWHEDYTLPSLWRFYQPSKISHGSYWHFWGTEQEIAWKKNFSLWMTFVNEYKNRGGRVTTGSDSGFIFQLYGFAYVRELELLREAGFHPLEVIRSATLNGAEALKMDELIGSIEIGKLADMILVDTNPLENFKVLYGTGAIKLT
;
A
#
# COMPACT_ATOMS: atom_id res chain seq x y z
N SER A 1 -10.89 -27.40 5.67
CA SER A 1 -11.98 -26.43 5.77
C SER A 1 -13.08 -26.80 4.78
N VAL A 2 -14.32 -26.79 5.21
CA VAL A 2 -15.49 -26.97 4.32
C VAL A 2 -16.08 -25.59 4.08
N VAL A 3 -16.13 -25.14 2.85
CA VAL A 3 -16.78 -23.89 2.47
C VAL A 3 -18.17 -24.22 1.92
N GLY A 4 -19.21 -23.69 2.57
CA GLY A 4 -20.58 -23.79 2.09
C GLY A 4 -20.95 -22.59 1.20
N TYR A 5 -21.87 -22.81 0.28
CA TYR A 5 -22.43 -21.73 -0.53
C TYR A 5 -23.71 -21.19 0.12
N PRO A 6 -23.98 -19.88 0.08
CA PRO A 6 -25.23 -19.32 0.58
C PRO A 6 -26.45 -20.01 -0.04
N GLY A 7 -27.40 -20.44 0.80
CA GLY A 7 -28.62 -21.12 0.36
C GLY A 7 -28.50 -22.61 0.05
N VAL A 8 -27.31 -23.18 0.16
CA VAL A 8 -27.15 -24.65 0.06
C VAL A 8 -27.14 -25.23 1.47
N LYS A 9 -28.09 -26.13 1.77
CA LYS A 9 -28.05 -26.94 3.00
C LYS A 9 -26.79 -27.81 2.97
N ILE A 10 -25.85 -27.51 3.86
CA ILE A 10 -24.70 -28.38 4.09
C ILE A 10 -25.28 -29.66 4.76
N ASN A 11 -24.98 -30.83 4.20
CA ASN A 11 -25.31 -32.07 4.85
C ASN A 11 -24.50 -32.16 6.15
N GLU A 12 -25.18 -32.28 7.30
CA GLU A 12 -24.50 -32.35 8.61
C GLU A 12 -23.54 -33.55 8.68
N GLU A 13 -23.84 -34.64 7.93
CA GLU A 13 -22.95 -35.80 7.81
C GLU A 13 -21.62 -35.49 7.09
N SER A 14 -21.51 -34.40 6.36
CA SER A 14 -20.30 -33.96 5.65
C SER A 14 -19.47 -32.89 6.40
N ARG A 15 -19.90 -32.51 7.60
CA ARG A 15 -19.09 -31.62 8.44
C ARG A 15 -17.83 -32.36 8.89
N PRO A 16 -16.65 -31.75 8.80
CA PRO A 16 -15.45 -32.31 9.37
C PRO A 16 -15.62 -32.42 10.89
N GLU A 17 -15.17 -33.53 11.46
CA GLU A 17 -15.06 -33.65 12.91
C GLU A 17 -14.04 -32.66 13.43
N LEU A 18 -14.29 -32.15 14.63
CA LEU A 18 -13.36 -31.23 15.29
C LEU A 18 -12.12 -32.03 15.71
N GLU A 19 -10.96 -31.67 15.23
CA GLU A 19 -9.70 -32.28 15.67
C GLU A 19 -9.46 -32.03 17.16
N GLU A 20 -8.67 -32.89 17.82
CA GLU A 20 -8.30 -32.72 19.22
C GLU A 20 -7.63 -31.34 19.47
N GLY A 21 -8.21 -30.54 20.34
CA GLY A 21 -7.79 -29.16 20.60
C GLY A 21 -8.37 -28.11 19.64
N GLY A 22 -9.17 -28.51 18.66
CA GLY A 22 -9.90 -27.60 17.77
C GLY A 22 -10.91 -26.75 18.53
N LYS A 23 -11.24 -25.57 17.99
CA LYS A 23 -12.23 -24.66 18.55
C LYS A 23 -13.34 -24.42 17.53
N GLU A 24 -14.58 -24.63 17.95
CA GLU A 24 -15.75 -24.22 17.19
C GLU A 24 -16.08 -22.76 17.49
N ILE A 25 -16.36 -21.98 16.45
CA ILE A 25 -16.74 -20.58 16.54
C ILE A 25 -18.13 -20.43 15.93
N ASP A 26 -19.09 -20.02 16.74
CA ASP A 26 -20.43 -19.68 16.27
C ASP A 26 -20.38 -18.33 15.54
N ALA A 27 -20.63 -18.35 14.23
CA ALA A 27 -20.66 -17.19 13.36
C ALA A 27 -22.07 -16.85 12.88
N HIS A 28 -23.11 -17.26 13.64
CA HIS A 28 -24.49 -16.98 13.29
C HIS A 28 -24.73 -15.47 13.21
N ASP A 29 -25.41 -15.03 12.16
CA ASP A 29 -25.67 -13.61 11.85
C ASP A 29 -24.41 -12.72 11.68
N MET A 30 -23.27 -13.33 11.35
CA MET A 30 -22.01 -12.62 11.10
C MET A 30 -21.55 -12.75 9.64
N TYR A 31 -20.61 -11.90 9.26
CA TYR A 31 -20.02 -11.85 7.92
C TYR A 31 -18.57 -12.31 7.98
N LEU A 32 -18.25 -13.32 7.18
CA LEU A 32 -16.90 -13.86 7.08
C LEU A 32 -16.23 -13.32 5.81
N LEU A 33 -15.06 -12.73 5.96
CA LEU A 33 -14.24 -12.22 4.86
C LEU A 33 -12.84 -12.82 4.92
N PRO A 34 -12.11 -12.88 3.79
CA PRO A 34 -10.67 -13.14 3.83
C PRO A 34 -9.98 -12.05 4.65
N GLY A 35 -8.89 -12.39 5.31
CA GLY A 35 -8.04 -11.42 5.98
C GLY A 35 -7.50 -10.38 5.01
N PHE A 36 -7.46 -9.14 5.44
CA PHE A 36 -6.98 -8.03 4.63
C PHE A 36 -5.46 -8.04 4.46
N ILE A 37 -5.00 -7.53 3.31
CA ILE A 37 -3.59 -7.43 2.95
C ILE A 37 -3.23 -5.95 2.76
N ASP A 38 -2.40 -5.41 3.65
CA ASP A 38 -1.86 -4.05 3.51
C ASP A 38 -0.59 -4.11 2.66
N MET A 39 -0.68 -3.61 1.43
CA MET A 39 0.42 -3.67 0.46
C MET A 39 1.46 -2.56 0.65
N HIS A 40 1.25 -1.66 1.61
CA HIS A 40 2.20 -0.62 1.97
C HIS A 40 2.15 -0.33 3.47
N GLY A 41 2.71 -1.24 4.26
CA GLY A 41 2.66 -1.14 5.71
C GLY A 41 4.03 -1.02 6.36
N HIS A 42 4.33 0.14 6.95
CA HIS A 42 5.55 0.32 7.75
C HIS A 42 5.37 -0.30 9.14
N ILE A 43 6.11 -1.37 9.43
CA ILE A 43 5.95 -2.20 10.64
C ILE A 43 6.43 -1.54 11.96
N GLY A 44 6.48 -0.23 12.02
CA GLY A 44 6.93 0.51 13.18
C GLY A 44 8.45 0.67 13.25
N GLY A 45 8.95 1.05 14.41
CA GLY A 45 10.38 1.26 14.64
C GLY A 45 11.00 2.42 13.84
N VAL A 46 10.19 3.28 13.30
CA VAL A 46 10.57 4.48 12.54
C VAL A 46 10.83 5.67 13.48
N SER A 47 11.30 6.78 12.92
CA SER A 47 11.67 7.98 13.68
C SER A 47 10.54 8.60 14.51
N GLN A 48 9.28 8.36 14.15
CA GLN A 48 8.09 8.77 14.90
C GLN A 48 7.87 7.99 16.20
N GLY A 49 8.63 6.91 16.44
CA GLY A 49 8.62 6.20 17.72
C GLY A 49 7.42 5.31 17.96
N ALA A 50 6.80 4.79 16.90
CA ALA A 50 5.79 3.74 17.03
C ALA A 50 6.46 2.38 17.24
N ASP A 51 6.12 1.66 18.32
CA ASP A 51 6.61 0.32 18.55
C ASP A 51 5.88 -0.69 17.65
N TRP A 52 6.57 -1.71 17.16
CA TRP A 52 6.00 -2.75 16.31
C TRP A 52 4.82 -3.48 16.96
N ASP A 53 4.86 -3.75 18.26
CA ASP A 53 3.79 -4.43 18.99
C ASP A 53 2.48 -3.62 18.96
N TYR A 54 2.56 -2.30 19.13
CA TYR A 54 1.43 -1.40 19.01
C TYR A 54 0.90 -1.37 17.56
N VAL A 55 1.79 -1.29 16.59
CA VAL A 55 1.44 -1.26 15.16
C VAL A 55 0.70 -2.54 14.76
N PHE A 56 1.23 -3.71 15.14
CA PHE A 56 0.65 -5.00 14.79
C PHE A 56 -0.72 -5.23 15.43
N LYS A 57 -0.90 -4.82 16.68
CA LYS A 57 -2.21 -4.90 17.36
C LYS A 57 -3.26 -4.04 16.66
N LEU A 58 -2.92 -2.83 16.23
CA LEU A 58 -3.83 -1.98 15.49
C LEU A 58 -4.20 -2.58 14.12
N TRP A 59 -3.24 -3.16 13.39
CA TRP A 59 -3.55 -3.83 12.13
C TRP A 59 -4.47 -5.03 12.32
N LEU A 60 -4.14 -5.93 13.24
CA LEU A 60 -4.98 -7.10 13.51
C LEU A 60 -6.38 -6.70 13.99
N ALA A 61 -6.48 -5.67 14.83
CA ALA A 61 -7.78 -5.15 15.29
C ALA A 61 -8.67 -4.61 14.14
N HIS A 62 -8.08 -4.28 13.00
CA HIS A 62 -8.78 -3.84 11.79
C HIS A 62 -8.78 -4.90 10.67
N GLY A 63 -8.45 -6.16 11.00
CA GLY A 63 -8.55 -7.30 10.09
C GLY A 63 -7.39 -7.44 9.10
N VAL A 64 -6.30 -6.70 9.27
CA VAL A 64 -5.10 -6.85 8.43
C VAL A 64 -4.29 -8.05 8.92
N THR A 65 -4.29 -9.13 8.13
CA THR A 65 -3.62 -10.40 8.46
C THR A 65 -2.28 -10.57 7.73
N THR A 66 -2.05 -9.81 6.67
CA THR A 66 -0.79 -9.79 5.92
C THR A 66 -0.38 -8.37 5.61
N VAL A 67 0.90 -8.07 5.74
CA VAL A 67 1.46 -6.76 5.42
C VAL A 67 2.69 -6.91 4.54
N ARG A 68 2.75 -6.15 3.44
CA ARG A 68 3.99 -5.92 2.71
C ARG A 68 4.71 -4.74 3.34
N GLU A 69 5.88 -5.01 3.93
CA GLU A 69 6.74 -4.00 4.53
C GLU A 69 7.70 -3.45 3.47
N PRO A 70 7.50 -2.20 2.99
CA PRO A 70 8.26 -1.63 1.89
C PRO A 70 9.47 -0.82 2.38
N SER A 71 10.40 -1.45 3.13
CA SER A 71 11.61 -0.78 3.62
C SER A 71 11.38 0.15 4.82
N GLY A 72 11.17 -0.43 5.98
CA GLY A 72 11.10 0.31 7.25
C GLY A 72 12.48 0.69 7.82
N ARG A 73 12.79 0.24 9.01
CA ARG A 73 13.97 0.66 9.79
C ARG A 73 15.29 0.07 9.27
N SER A 74 15.42 -1.24 9.36
CA SER A 74 16.54 -1.98 8.82
C SER A 74 16.09 -3.36 8.34
N ARG A 75 16.74 -3.88 7.30
CA ARG A 75 16.43 -5.18 6.75
C ARG A 75 16.49 -6.28 7.83
N ASP A 76 17.56 -6.35 8.57
CA ASP A 76 17.79 -7.45 9.51
C ASP A 76 16.78 -7.44 10.66
N TRP A 77 16.38 -6.25 11.14
CA TRP A 77 15.31 -6.09 12.10
C TRP A 77 13.94 -6.51 11.54
N ALA A 78 13.62 -6.12 10.32
CA ALA A 78 12.35 -6.49 9.67
C ALA A 78 12.29 -8.00 9.40
N LEU A 79 13.39 -8.61 8.98
CA LEU A 79 13.51 -10.07 8.80
C LEU A 79 13.40 -10.85 10.11
N ASP A 80 13.90 -10.32 11.23
CA ASP A 80 13.72 -10.91 12.56
C ASP A 80 12.22 -10.91 12.94
N LEU A 81 11.52 -9.79 12.76
CA LEU A 81 10.08 -9.72 13.01
C LEU A 81 9.29 -10.65 12.08
N LYS A 82 9.64 -10.72 10.78
CA LYS A 82 9.06 -11.66 9.84
C LYS A 82 9.20 -13.10 10.32
N LYS A 83 10.38 -13.50 10.77
CA LYS A 83 10.64 -14.84 11.31
C LYS A 83 9.82 -15.10 12.58
N LYS A 84 9.78 -14.17 13.51
CA LYS A 84 9.01 -14.29 14.75
C LYS A 84 7.51 -14.40 14.49
N SER A 85 6.99 -13.62 13.55
CA SER A 85 5.58 -13.72 13.11
C SER A 85 5.31 -15.10 12.51
N ALA A 86 6.14 -15.57 11.59
CA ALA A 86 5.98 -16.86 10.93
C ALA A 86 6.03 -18.05 11.89
N ASN A 87 6.76 -17.93 12.99
CA ASN A 87 6.88 -18.96 14.04
C ASN A 87 5.83 -18.81 15.16
N ASN A 88 4.90 -17.85 15.06
CA ASN A 88 3.94 -17.50 16.13
C ASN A 88 4.62 -17.15 17.48
N GLU A 89 5.83 -16.57 17.44
CA GLU A 89 6.55 -16.10 18.62
C GLU A 89 6.03 -14.73 19.10
N ILE A 90 5.36 -14.01 18.21
CA ILE A 90 4.73 -12.71 18.46
C ILE A 90 3.32 -12.66 17.83
N ILE A 91 2.45 -11.83 18.39
CA ILE A 91 1.14 -11.53 17.82
C ILE A 91 1.34 -10.47 16.73
N ALA A 92 1.26 -10.87 15.47
CA ALA A 92 1.55 -10.03 14.31
C ALA A 92 0.82 -10.53 13.07
N PRO A 93 0.53 -9.66 12.10
CA PRO A 93 0.18 -10.10 10.74
C PRO A 93 1.37 -10.81 10.09
N ARG A 94 1.13 -11.61 9.06
CA ARG A 94 2.20 -12.13 8.18
C ARG A 94 2.96 -10.97 7.56
N ILE A 95 4.29 -11.04 7.57
CA ILE A 95 5.16 -9.99 7.04
C ILE A 95 5.82 -10.45 5.76
N VAL A 96 5.58 -9.73 4.67
CA VAL A 96 6.28 -9.86 3.38
C VAL A 96 7.25 -8.68 3.27
N GLN A 97 8.55 -8.94 3.35
CA GLN A 97 9.54 -7.90 3.53
C GLN A 97 10.25 -7.53 2.22
N TYR A 98 10.13 -6.26 1.82
CA TYR A 98 10.87 -5.69 0.69
C TYR A 98 11.98 -4.77 1.19
N THR A 99 13.22 -5.05 0.78
CA THR A 99 14.37 -4.25 1.20
C THR A 99 14.54 -3.01 0.33
N GLY A 100 14.69 -1.85 0.95
CA GLY A 100 14.97 -0.59 0.23
C GLY A 100 16.27 -0.67 -0.53
N PHE A 101 16.25 -0.35 -1.83
CA PHE A 101 17.42 -0.44 -2.70
C PHE A 101 18.59 0.39 -2.17
N GLY A 102 19.73 -0.27 -2.03
CA GLY A 102 20.95 0.29 -1.45
C GLY A 102 21.04 0.19 0.08
N SER A 103 19.98 -0.23 0.77
CA SER A 103 19.99 -0.42 2.22
C SER A 103 21.02 -1.49 2.62
N GLY A 104 21.81 -1.21 3.66
CA GLY A 104 22.87 -2.10 4.13
C GLY A 104 24.13 -2.14 3.25
N SER A 105 24.17 -1.43 2.12
CA SER A 105 25.39 -1.29 1.33
C SER A 105 26.39 -0.37 2.02
N LYS A 106 27.67 -0.78 2.06
CA LYS A 106 28.74 0.04 2.64
C LYS A 106 29.19 1.19 1.75
N THR A 107 28.92 1.07 0.45
CA THR A 107 29.28 2.05 -0.57
C THR A 107 28.10 2.29 -1.50
N PRO A 108 28.00 3.46 -2.15
CA PRO A 108 26.98 3.70 -3.17
C PRO A 108 27.01 2.65 -4.28
N ILE A 109 25.84 2.21 -4.73
CA ILE A 109 25.69 1.29 -5.86
C ILE A 109 25.71 2.14 -7.13
N VAL A 110 26.79 2.04 -7.89
CA VAL A 110 27.05 2.89 -9.07
C VAL A 110 27.32 2.09 -10.35
N THR A 111 27.39 0.75 -10.26
CA THR A 111 27.52 -0.14 -11.41
C THR A 111 26.40 -1.17 -11.46
N GLU A 112 26.09 -1.67 -12.66
CA GLU A 112 25.08 -2.71 -12.88
C GLU A 112 25.40 -3.99 -12.10
N GLU A 113 26.68 -4.40 -12.06
CA GLU A 113 27.09 -5.59 -11.31
C GLU A 113 26.94 -5.41 -9.80
N GLN A 114 27.24 -4.23 -9.26
CA GLN A 114 26.97 -3.92 -7.85
C GLN A 114 25.47 -4.02 -7.51
N ALA A 115 24.61 -3.57 -8.45
CA ALA A 115 23.16 -3.67 -8.27
C ALA A 115 22.71 -5.13 -8.24
N ARG A 116 23.16 -5.95 -9.20
CA ARG A 116 22.86 -7.40 -9.24
C ARG A 116 23.35 -8.12 -7.99
N GLU A 117 24.57 -7.86 -7.57
CA GLU A 117 25.14 -8.48 -6.36
C GLU A 117 24.37 -8.08 -5.10
N TRP A 118 23.99 -6.81 -4.98
CA TRP A 118 23.16 -6.35 -3.88
C TRP A 118 21.80 -7.09 -3.83
N VAL A 119 21.16 -7.31 -4.99
CA VAL A 119 19.91 -8.07 -5.09
C VAL A 119 20.11 -9.50 -4.61
N ARG A 120 21.13 -10.22 -5.13
CA ARG A 120 21.46 -11.59 -4.72
C ARG A 120 21.68 -11.71 -3.20
N GLN A 121 22.39 -10.74 -2.60
CA GLN A 121 22.66 -10.72 -1.17
C GLN A 121 21.38 -10.55 -0.35
N ASN A 122 20.45 -9.70 -0.78
CA ASN A 122 19.17 -9.49 -0.08
C ASN A 122 18.23 -10.70 -0.24
N ALA A 123 18.16 -11.29 -1.42
CA ALA A 123 17.44 -12.55 -1.64
C ALA A 123 17.98 -13.67 -0.72
N LYS A 124 19.29 -13.84 -0.63
CA LYS A 124 19.93 -14.82 0.27
C LYS A 124 19.65 -14.53 1.73
N ALA A 125 19.48 -13.26 2.13
CA ALA A 125 19.13 -12.88 3.49
C ALA A 125 17.67 -13.17 3.83
N GLY A 126 16.80 -13.46 2.85
CA GLY A 126 15.39 -13.79 3.04
C GLY A 126 14.40 -12.65 2.75
N SER A 127 14.84 -11.59 2.05
CA SER A 127 13.93 -10.57 1.53
C SER A 127 13.03 -11.15 0.43
N ASP A 128 11.76 -10.77 0.42
CA ASP A 128 10.77 -11.21 -0.57
C ASP A 128 10.76 -10.30 -1.81
N GLY A 129 11.42 -9.15 -1.73
CA GLY A 129 11.46 -8.19 -2.83
C GLY A 129 12.32 -6.97 -2.54
N ILE A 130 12.21 -6.01 -3.46
CA ILE A 130 12.96 -4.75 -3.42
C ILE A 130 11.99 -3.56 -3.48
N LYS A 131 12.26 -2.54 -2.65
CA LYS A 131 11.60 -1.22 -2.73
C LYS A 131 12.56 -0.19 -3.30
N PHE A 132 12.16 0.47 -4.39
CA PHE A 132 12.89 1.59 -4.97
C PHE A 132 12.30 2.94 -4.53
N PHE A 133 13.17 3.96 -4.41
CA PHE A 133 12.82 5.37 -4.37
C PHE A 133 13.34 6.11 -5.61
N GLY A 134 14.20 5.48 -6.37
CA GLY A 134 14.84 5.94 -7.58
C GLY A 134 16.30 5.51 -7.62
N ALA A 135 16.78 5.29 -8.83
CA ALA A 135 18.18 5.01 -9.13
C ALA A 135 18.49 5.51 -10.54
N ALA A 136 19.78 5.51 -10.93
CA ALA A 136 20.14 5.73 -12.33
C ALA A 136 19.47 4.64 -13.19
N PRO A 137 18.95 4.95 -14.39
CA PRO A 137 18.20 4.00 -15.22
C PRO A 137 18.85 2.63 -15.37
N LYS A 138 20.10 2.56 -15.79
CA LYS A 138 20.85 1.29 -15.97
C LYS A 138 21.01 0.49 -14.67
N ILE A 139 21.14 1.17 -13.55
CA ILE A 139 21.24 0.54 -12.22
C ILE A 139 19.89 -0.08 -11.85
N MET A 140 18.81 0.64 -12.11
CA MET A 140 17.45 0.16 -11.84
C MET A 140 17.09 -1.03 -12.75
N GLU A 141 17.40 -0.95 -14.05
CA GLU A 141 17.25 -2.07 -15.01
C GLU A 141 17.99 -3.33 -14.54
N ALA A 142 19.26 -3.18 -14.16
CA ALA A 142 20.09 -4.31 -13.71
C ALA A 142 19.54 -4.93 -12.40
N ALA A 143 19.09 -4.11 -11.46
CA ALA A 143 18.51 -4.59 -10.23
C ALA A 143 17.17 -5.31 -10.47
N LEU A 144 16.29 -4.76 -11.30
CA LEU A 144 15.01 -5.36 -11.65
C LEU A 144 15.16 -6.66 -12.42
N ASP A 145 16.06 -6.71 -13.41
CA ASP A 145 16.38 -7.92 -14.18
C ASP A 145 16.86 -9.07 -13.25
N GLU A 146 17.78 -8.77 -12.32
CA GLU A 146 18.24 -9.78 -11.36
C GLU A 146 17.14 -10.21 -10.38
N ASN A 147 16.37 -9.24 -9.90
CA ASN A 147 15.22 -9.50 -9.01
C ASN A 147 14.19 -10.42 -9.65
N ASN A 148 13.85 -10.17 -10.92
CA ASN A 148 12.90 -10.98 -11.68
C ASN A 148 13.43 -12.40 -11.95
N LYS A 149 14.73 -12.57 -12.23
CA LYS A 149 15.39 -13.89 -12.37
C LYS A 149 15.29 -14.71 -11.10
N LEU A 150 15.27 -14.06 -9.93
CA LEU A 150 15.12 -14.70 -8.64
C LEU A 150 13.64 -14.90 -8.26
N GLY A 151 12.67 -14.47 -9.07
CA GLY A 151 11.25 -14.61 -8.84
C GLY A 151 10.69 -13.67 -7.75
N LEU A 152 11.47 -12.67 -7.31
CA LEU A 152 11.11 -11.76 -6.22
C LEU A 152 10.19 -10.62 -6.70
N GLY A 153 9.41 -10.05 -5.78
CA GLY A 153 8.60 -8.87 -6.05
C GLY A 153 9.40 -7.57 -6.06
N SER A 154 8.83 -6.53 -6.63
CA SER A 154 9.42 -5.19 -6.59
C SER A 154 8.36 -4.10 -6.51
N ALA A 155 8.68 -3.03 -5.80
CA ALA A 155 7.80 -1.88 -5.60
C ALA A 155 8.60 -0.58 -5.74
N SER A 156 7.95 0.49 -6.18
CA SER A 156 8.62 1.79 -6.29
C SER A 156 7.75 2.95 -5.84
N HIS A 157 8.29 3.74 -4.90
CA HIS A 157 7.92 5.13 -4.74
C HIS A 157 8.78 5.94 -5.70
N HIS A 158 8.25 6.30 -6.87
CA HIS A 158 9.01 7.07 -7.84
C HIS A 158 9.28 8.49 -7.30
N ALA A 159 10.54 8.79 -6.96
CA ALA A 159 10.89 10.11 -6.45
C ALA A 159 10.72 11.18 -7.54
N GLN A 160 10.09 12.30 -7.21
CA GLN A 160 9.77 13.38 -8.17
C GLN A 160 10.98 13.89 -8.95
N LEU A 161 12.19 13.80 -8.40
CA LEU A 161 13.43 14.18 -9.09
C LEU A 161 13.89 13.19 -10.15
N SER A 162 13.41 11.97 -10.10
CA SER A 162 13.85 10.88 -10.98
C SER A 162 12.93 10.63 -12.16
N VAL A 163 11.64 10.97 -12.03
CA VAL A 163 10.58 10.59 -12.97
C VAL A 163 10.65 11.24 -14.34
N ALA A 164 11.34 12.37 -14.50
CA ALA A 164 11.64 12.97 -15.79
C ALA A 164 12.55 12.08 -16.66
N ARG A 165 13.41 11.28 -16.04
CA ARG A 165 14.32 10.34 -16.71
C ARG A 165 13.80 8.93 -16.72
N TRP A 166 12.99 8.56 -15.72
CA TRP A 166 12.55 7.21 -15.47
C TRP A 166 11.18 7.22 -14.80
N ASN A 167 10.12 7.34 -15.60
CA ASN A 167 8.73 7.33 -15.14
C ASN A 167 8.19 5.89 -14.98
N VAL A 168 6.92 5.74 -14.69
CA VAL A 168 6.28 4.43 -14.44
C VAL A 168 6.39 3.47 -15.63
N LEU A 169 6.27 3.95 -16.87
CA LEU A 169 6.40 3.09 -18.07
C LEU A 169 7.79 2.50 -18.21
N HIS A 170 8.83 3.29 -17.95
CA HIS A 170 10.20 2.77 -17.97
C HIS A 170 10.40 1.68 -16.92
N SER A 171 9.88 1.91 -15.70
CA SER A 171 9.96 0.94 -14.61
C SER A 171 9.18 -0.35 -14.92
N ALA A 172 7.97 -0.22 -15.44
CA ALA A 172 7.12 -1.36 -15.80
C ALA A 172 7.74 -2.20 -16.91
N ARG A 173 8.27 -1.55 -17.98
CA ARG A 173 9.02 -2.22 -19.07
C ARG A 173 10.25 -2.95 -18.57
N ALA A 174 10.93 -2.42 -17.55
CA ALA A 174 12.08 -3.06 -16.91
C ALA A 174 11.68 -4.19 -15.94
N GLY A 175 10.37 -4.44 -15.76
CA GLY A 175 9.86 -5.53 -14.94
C GLY A 175 9.60 -5.17 -13.49
N LEU A 176 9.41 -3.89 -13.15
CA LEU A 176 8.85 -3.49 -11.84
C LEU A 176 7.44 -4.08 -11.72
N THR A 177 7.12 -4.70 -10.57
CA THR A 177 5.83 -5.40 -10.40
C THR A 177 4.72 -4.51 -9.85
N SER A 178 5.06 -3.50 -9.04
CA SER A 178 4.07 -2.54 -8.52
C SER A 178 4.63 -1.15 -8.32
N MET A 179 3.77 -0.16 -8.46
CA MET A 179 4.06 1.19 -8.00
C MET A 179 3.22 1.56 -6.79
N GLU A 180 3.82 2.37 -5.94
CA GLU A 180 3.19 3.00 -4.80
C GLU A 180 2.77 4.43 -5.16
N HIS A 181 1.66 4.89 -4.59
CA HIS A 181 1.20 6.26 -4.79
C HIS A 181 0.88 6.56 -6.27
N TRP A 182 1.50 7.60 -6.84
CA TRP A 182 1.16 8.06 -8.18
C TRP A 182 2.29 8.79 -8.92
N TYR A 183 3.42 9.11 -8.28
CA TYR A 183 4.52 9.79 -8.95
C TYR A 183 5.08 8.93 -10.10
N GLY A 184 5.30 9.54 -11.23
CA GLY A 184 5.68 8.85 -12.47
C GLY A 184 4.50 8.52 -13.38
N LEU A 185 3.25 8.50 -12.88
CA LEU A 185 2.06 8.37 -13.73
C LEU A 185 1.74 9.66 -14.49
N PRO A 186 1.58 10.84 -13.84
CA PRO A 186 1.38 12.08 -14.58
C PRO A 186 2.49 12.35 -15.59
N GLU A 187 3.75 12.05 -15.21
CA GLU A 187 4.90 12.23 -16.10
C GLU A 187 4.89 11.30 -17.30
N ALA A 188 4.34 10.09 -17.18
CA ALA A 188 4.11 9.21 -18.32
C ALA A 188 2.96 9.71 -19.22
N LEU A 189 2.05 10.51 -18.67
CA LEU A 189 0.90 11.10 -19.35
C LEU A 189 1.17 12.50 -19.92
N PHE A 190 2.40 13.02 -19.85
CA PHE A 190 2.70 14.30 -20.50
C PHE A 190 2.75 14.16 -22.01
N GLU A 191 2.06 15.08 -22.74
CA GLU A 191 1.97 15.06 -24.19
C GLU A 191 3.02 15.99 -24.84
N ASP A 192 3.27 17.15 -24.23
CA ASP A 192 4.07 18.23 -24.79
C ASP A 192 5.40 18.44 -24.06
N ARG A 193 5.68 17.65 -23.06
CA ARG A 193 6.84 17.80 -22.17
C ARG A 193 7.31 16.46 -21.59
N THR A 194 8.52 16.46 -21.04
CA THR A 194 9.08 15.32 -20.27
C THR A 194 9.42 15.71 -18.84
N VAL A 195 9.41 17.00 -18.53
CA VAL A 195 9.77 17.54 -17.22
C VAL A 195 8.55 18.26 -16.63
N GLN A 196 8.37 18.12 -15.35
CA GLN A 196 7.33 18.82 -14.60
C GLN A 196 7.49 20.34 -14.71
N ASP A 197 6.36 21.04 -14.76
CA ASP A 197 6.33 22.51 -14.71
C ASP A 197 6.45 22.98 -13.25
N TYR A 198 7.66 22.94 -12.73
CA TYR A 198 7.98 23.43 -11.41
C TYR A 198 8.53 24.85 -11.46
N PRO A 199 8.28 25.69 -10.44
CA PRO A 199 8.86 27.00 -10.37
C PRO A 199 10.40 26.94 -10.33
N LEU A 200 11.06 28.01 -10.83
CA LEU A 200 12.53 28.04 -10.92
C LEU A 200 13.26 27.90 -9.58
N ASP A 201 12.60 28.26 -8.49
CA ASP A 201 13.10 28.15 -7.12
C ASP A 201 12.67 26.86 -6.42
N TYR A 202 12.16 25.87 -7.17
CA TYR A 202 11.73 24.60 -6.63
C TYR A 202 12.81 23.93 -5.79
N ASN A 203 12.47 23.64 -4.55
CA ASN A 203 13.34 22.96 -3.61
C ASN A 203 12.73 21.65 -3.12
N TYR A 204 13.22 20.53 -3.63
CA TYR A 204 12.77 19.19 -3.25
C TYR A 204 12.97 18.89 -1.75
N GLN A 205 13.97 19.49 -1.11
CA GLN A 205 14.25 19.29 0.33
C GLN A 205 13.29 20.09 1.23
N ASN A 206 12.55 21.03 0.66
CA ASN A 206 11.49 21.74 1.37
C ASN A 206 10.19 20.95 1.20
N GLU A 207 9.80 20.20 2.21
CA GLU A 207 8.62 19.32 2.20
C GLU A 207 7.33 20.07 1.80
N GLN A 208 7.13 21.27 2.28
CA GLN A 208 5.94 22.06 1.95
C GLN A 208 5.92 22.43 0.47
N HIS A 209 7.02 22.93 -0.05
CA HIS A 209 7.15 23.30 -1.47
C HIS A 209 7.05 22.08 -2.37
N ARG A 210 7.69 20.97 -1.96
CA ARG A 210 7.62 19.69 -2.67
C ARG A 210 6.17 19.21 -2.84
N PHE A 211 5.40 19.14 -1.76
CA PHE A 211 4.03 18.64 -1.81
C PHE A 211 3.04 19.67 -2.36
N GLU A 212 3.29 20.97 -2.21
CA GLU A 212 2.51 22.00 -2.90
C GLU A 212 2.57 21.80 -4.43
N GLN A 213 3.77 21.64 -4.99
CA GLN A 213 3.93 21.43 -6.42
C GLN A 213 3.43 20.05 -6.87
N ALA A 214 3.56 19.03 -6.03
CA ALA A 214 2.99 17.72 -6.31
C ALA A 214 1.47 17.76 -6.56
N GLY A 215 0.73 18.56 -5.79
CA GLY A 215 -0.71 18.77 -5.97
C GLY A 215 -1.14 19.37 -7.32
N LYS A 216 -0.19 19.77 -8.16
CA LYS A 216 -0.44 20.35 -9.49
C LYS A 216 -0.06 19.42 -10.65
N LEU A 217 0.48 18.22 -10.38
CA LEU A 217 1.07 17.35 -11.41
C LEU A 217 0.02 16.72 -12.32
N TRP A 218 -1.08 16.21 -11.77
CA TRP A 218 -2.13 15.62 -12.59
C TRP A 218 -2.83 16.64 -13.54
N ALA A 219 -2.78 17.92 -13.19
CA ALA A 219 -3.28 18.96 -14.08
C ALA A 219 -2.38 19.20 -15.32
N GLN A 220 -1.16 18.69 -15.31
CA GLN A 220 -0.21 18.75 -16.44
C GLN A 220 -0.29 17.50 -17.34
N ALA A 221 -0.99 16.47 -16.90
CA ALA A 221 -1.16 15.21 -17.62
C ALA A 221 -2.17 15.35 -18.77
N ALA A 222 -2.13 14.40 -19.70
CA ALA A 222 -3.15 14.21 -20.72
C ALA A 222 -4.54 14.14 -20.09
N LYS A 223 -5.54 14.67 -20.79
CA LYS A 223 -6.93 14.65 -20.30
C LYS A 223 -7.44 13.22 -20.17
N PRO A 224 -8.27 12.92 -19.15
CA PRO A 224 -8.94 11.64 -19.07
C PRO A 224 -9.59 11.23 -20.39
N TYR A 225 -9.42 9.97 -20.75
CA TYR A 225 -9.97 9.34 -21.97
C TYR A 225 -9.39 9.85 -23.30
N SER A 226 -8.35 10.72 -23.29
CA SER A 226 -7.64 11.09 -24.52
C SER A 226 -6.84 9.92 -25.09
N GLU A 227 -6.36 10.06 -26.31
CA GLU A 227 -5.54 9.02 -26.97
C GLU A 227 -4.31 8.65 -26.14
N HIS A 228 -3.55 9.65 -25.71
CA HIS A 228 -2.32 9.39 -24.91
C HIS A 228 -2.63 8.78 -23.54
N TRP A 229 -3.69 9.22 -22.88
CA TRP A 229 -4.18 8.59 -21.65
C TRP A 229 -4.47 7.09 -21.85
N ASN A 230 -5.15 6.76 -22.94
CA ASN A 230 -5.48 5.38 -23.27
C ASN A 230 -4.23 4.55 -23.59
N LEU A 231 -3.27 5.10 -24.37
CA LEU A 231 -2.02 4.41 -24.70
C LEU A 231 -1.22 4.03 -23.46
N VAL A 232 -1.05 4.96 -22.52
CA VAL A 232 -0.33 4.69 -21.25
C VAL A 232 -1.04 3.61 -20.45
N MET A 233 -2.37 3.69 -20.36
CA MET A 233 -3.16 2.71 -19.62
C MET A 233 -3.10 1.32 -20.24
N GLU A 234 -3.24 1.21 -21.55
CA GLU A 234 -3.18 -0.06 -22.29
C GLU A 234 -1.80 -0.71 -22.15
N GLU A 235 -0.74 0.08 -22.15
CA GLU A 235 0.61 -0.45 -21.97
C GLU A 235 0.82 -1.00 -20.54
N LEU A 236 0.37 -0.28 -19.50
CA LEU A 236 0.45 -0.78 -18.13
C LEU A 236 -0.38 -2.06 -17.94
N LEU A 237 -1.56 -2.14 -18.56
CA LEU A 237 -2.38 -3.36 -18.57
C LEU A 237 -1.67 -4.53 -19.26
N ALA A 238 -1.07 -4.29 -20.43
CA ALA A 238 -0.31 -5.31 -21.16
C ALA A 238 0.90 -5.85 -20.40
N LEU A 239 1.46 -5.05 -19.50
CA LEU A 239 2.57 -5.42 -18.62
C LEU A 239 2.14 -6.08 -17.30
N ASP A 240 0.85 -6.34 -17.11
CA ASP A 240 0.27 -6.86 -15.84
C ASP A 240 0.71 -6.05 -14.60
N PHE A 241 0.78 -4.74 -14.74
CA PHE A 241 1.33 -3.85 -13.74
C PHE A 241 0.36 -3.63 -12.58
N THR A 242 0.84 -3.59 -11.35
CA THR A 242 0.00 -3.38 -10.17
C THR A 242 0.07 -1.93 -9.69
N LEU A 243 -1.09 -1.31 -9.46
CA LEU A 243 -1.20 -0.01 -8.81
C LEU A 243 -1.55 -0.19 -7.33
N ASP A 244 -0.76 0.38 -6.43
CA ASP A 244 -1.02 0.48 -5.00
C ASP A 244 -1.18 1.96 -4.64
N PRO A 245 -2.40 2.53 -4.76
CA PRO A 245 -2.56 3.98 -4.76
C PRO A 245 -2.26 4.63 -3.43
N THR A 246 -2.54 4.01 -2.30
CA THR A 246 -2.39 4.62 -0.97
C THR A 246 -3.02 6.02 -0.89
N PHE A 247 -4.25 6.17 -1.33
CA PHE A 247 -4.95 7.47 -1.37
C PHE A 247 -4.96 8.17 0.00
N ASN A 248 -5.10 7.40 1.07
CA ASN A 248 -5.20 7.91 2.42
C ASN A 248 -3.99 8.75 2.84
N ILE A 249 -2.76 8.37 2.44
CA ILE A 249 -1.56 9.10 2.89
C ILE A 249 -1.55 10.56 2.41
N TYR A 250 -2.18 10.86 1.29
CA TYR A 250 -2.30 12.21 0.75
C TYR A 250 -3.63 12.90 1.07
N GLU A 251 -4.55 12.24 1.80
CA GLU A 251 -5.86 12.81 2.11
C GLU A 251 -5.75 14.13 2.88
N ALA A 252 -4.83 14.23 3.82
CA ALA A 252 -4.60 15.47 4.57
C ALA A 252 -4.20 16.65 3.67
N SER A 253 -3.67 16.40 2.49
CA SER A 253 -3.34 17.44 1.51
C SER A 253 -4.57 18.09 0.90
N ARG A 254 -5.68 17.35 0.78
CA ARG A 254 -6.94 17.86 0.24
C ARG A 254 -7.96 18.18 1.34
N ASP A 255 -7.83 17.58 2.53
CA ASP A 255 -8.75 17.75 3.68
C ASP A 255 -8.01 17.54 5.00
N LEU A 256 -7.19 18.53 5.36
CA LEU A 256 -6.40 18.51 6.57
C LEU A 256 -7.27 18.40 7.84
N HIS A 257 -8.41 19.09 7.87
CA HIS A 257 -9.26 19.10 9.05
C HIS A 257 -9.87 17.73 9.34
N ARG A 258 -10.26 17.00 8.29
CA ARG A 258 -10.79 15.65 8.43
C ARG A 258 -9.73 14.69 8.99
N ALA A 259 -8.54 14.67 8.39
CA ALA A 259 -7.45 13.80 8.82
C ALA A 259 -7.02 14.10 10.28
N ARG A 260 -6.86 15.39 10.61
CA ARG A 260 -6.40 15.83 11.93
C ARG A 260 -7.43 15.64 13.05
N ARG A 261 -8.73 15.64 12.73
CA ARG A 261 -9.83 15.57 13.72
C ARG A 261 -10.55 14.23 13.71
N ALA A 262 -9.92 13.20 13.14
CA ALA A 262 -10.47 11.86 13.19
C ALA A 262 -10.60 11.40 14.66
N GLU A 263 -11.76 10.85 15.01
CA GLU A 263 -12.14 10.53 16.40
C GLU A 263 -11.19 9.56 17.10
N TRP A 264 -10.55 8.67 16.35
CA TRP A 264 -9.59 7.69 16.90
C TRP A 264 -8.29 8.29 17.41
N HIS A 265 -7.97 9.54 17.09
CA HIS A 265 -6.71 10.13 17.54
C HIS A 265 -6.66 10.34 19.05
N GLU A 266 -7.77 10.63 19.69
CA GLU A 266 -7.84 10.83 21.15
C GLU A 266 -7.47 9.57 21.92
N ASP A 267 -8.01 8.42 21.48
CA ASP A 267 -7.91 7.16 22.21
C ASP A 267 -6.71 6.30 21.79
N TYR A 268 -6.32 6.34 20.52
CA TYR A 268 -5.40 5.37 19.94
C TYR A 268 -4.06 5.95 19.46
N THR A 269 -3.95 7.24 19.20
CA THR A 269 -2.69 7.81 18.70
C THR A 269 -1.69 8.04 19.84
N LEU A 270 -0.53 7.40 19.77
CA LEU A 270 0.55 7.63 20.74
C LEU A 270 0.95 9.10 20.80
N PRO A 271 1.29 9.65 21.99
CA PRO A 271 1.76 11.03 22.11
C PRO A 271 2.99 11.35 21.25
N SER A 272 3.86 10.38 20.99
CA SER A 272 5.01 10.51 20.08
C SER A 272 4.58 10.71 18.64
N LEU A 273 3.64 9.89 18.14
CA LEU A 273 3.05 10.03 16.81
C LEU A 273 2.29 11.34 16.68
N TRP A 274 1.49 11.72 17.69
CA TRP A 274 0.74 12.97 17.66
C TRP A 274 1.65 14.19 17.54
N ARG A 275 2.78 14.20 18.28
CA ARG A 275 3.80 15.25 18.14
C ARG A 275 4.43 15.26 16.76
N PHE A 276 4.72 14.09 16.19
CA PHE A 276 5.27 13.95 14.85
C PHE A 276 4.31 14.49 13.78
N TYR A 277 3.01 14.29 13.95
CA TYR A 277 1.96 14.79 13.04
C TYR A 277 1.75 16.31 13.09
N GLN A 278 2.25 17.01 14.10
CA GLN A 278 2.01 18.47 14.18
C GLN A 278 2.79 19.22 13.10
N PRO A 279 2.19 20.29 12.50
CA PRO A 279 2.82 21.07 11.45
C PRO A 279 4.21 21.57 11.84
N SER A 280 5.20 21.28 11.01
CA SER A 280 6.59 21.64 11.21
C SER A 280 7.24 21.96 9.86
N LYS A 281 8.23 22.84 9.83
CA LYS A 281 8.96 23.21 8.61
C LYS A 281 9.91 22.10 8.10
N ILE A 282 10.25 21.15 8.98
CA ILE A 282 11.32 20.17 8.75
C ILE A 282 10.88 18.72 8.95
N SER A 283 9.59 18.47 9.26
CA SER A 283 9.09 17.13 9.52
C SER A 283 8.30 16.60 8.34
N HIS A 284 8.65 15.40 7.89
CA HIS A 284 7.90 14.69 6.87
C HIS A 284 6.47 14.32 7.32
N GLY A 285 6.22 14.25 8.61
CA GLY A 285 4.90 13.98 9.18
C GLY A 285 3.93 15.16 9.14
N SER A 286 4.36 16.36 8.70
CA SER A 286 3.53 17.56 8.83
C SER A 286 3.97 18.71 7.94
N TYR A 287 3.88 18.55 6.64
CA TYR A 287 4.36 19.55 5.67
C TYR A 287 3.38 20.70 5.38
N TRP A 288 2.27 20.84 6.13
CA TRP A 288 1.27 21.90 5.88
C TRP A 288 1.48 23.20 6.64
N HIS A 289 2.67 23.49 7.09
CA HIS A 289 2.91 24.63 7.97
C HIS A 289 2.42 25.97 7.41
N PHE A 290 2.52 26.15 6.08
CA PHE A 290 2.10 27.37 5.39
C PHE A 290 0.95 27.18 4.40
N TRP A 291 0.29 26.03 4.44
CA TRP A 291 -0.77 25.74 3.50
C TRP A 291 -2.07 26.46 3.84
N GLY A 292 -2.77 26.86 2.78
CA GLY A 292 -4.09 27.48 2.82
C GLY A 292 -5.04 26.87 1.78
N THR A 293 -6.08 27.59 1.48
CA THR A 293 -7.16 27.16 0.60
C THR A 293 -6.69 26.78 -0.80
N GLU A 294 -5.71 27.49 -1.35
CA GLU A 294 -5.23 27.25 -2.71
C GLU A 294 -4.55 25.90 -2.85
N GLN A 295 -3.77 25.48 -1.87
CA GLN A 295 -3.12 24.18 -1.86
C GLN A 295 -4.16 23.05 -1.75
N GLU A 296 -5.18 23.19 -0.89
CA GLU A 296 -6.26 22.23 -0.76
C GLU A 296 -7.08 22.12 -2.05
N ILE A 297 -7.38 23.24 -2.73
CA ILE A 297 -8.10 23.23 -4.02
C ILE A 297 -7.28 22.49 -5.08
N ALA A 298 -5.97 22.76 -5.16
CA ALA A 298 -5.10 22.05 -6.10
C ALA A 298 -5.10 20.54 -5.84
N TRP A 299 -4.97 20.14 -4.58
CA TRP A 299 -4.99 18.73 -4.20
C TRP A 299 -6.34 18.04 -4.42
N LYS A 300 -7.47 18.72 -4.21
CA LYS A 300 -8.80 18.16 -4.56
C LYS A 300 -8.92 17.85 -6.06
N LYS A 301 -8.43 18.75 -6.91
CA LYS A 301 -8.37 18.50 -8.35
C LYS A 301 -7.42 17.36 -8.72
N ASN A 302 -6.24 17.35 -8.11
CA ASN A 302 -5.24 16.29 -8.26
C ASN A 302 -5.83 14.90 -7.92
N PHE A 303 -6.50 14.80 -6.76
CA PHE A 303 -7.18 13.57 -6.33
C PHE A 303 -8.25 13.11 -7.30
N SER A 304 -9.07 14.02 -7.82
CA SER A 304 -10.14 13.67 -8.76
C SER A 304 -9.58 13.00 -10.03
N LEU A 305 -8.51 13.54 -10.59
CA LEU A 305 -7.86 12.99 -11.79
C LEU A 305 -7.17 11.65 -11.46
N TRP A 306 -6.47 11.58 -10.36
CA TRP A 306 -5.82 10.36 -9.91
C TRP A 306 -6.82 9.22 -9.65
N MET A 307 -7.88 9.48 -8.91
CA MET A 307 -8.97 8.52 -8.68
C MET A 307 -9.63 8.06 -9.99
N THR A 308 -9.81 8.99 -10.95
CA THR A 308 -10.34 8.65 -12.27
C THR A 308 -9.43 7.66 -12.99
N PHE A 309 -8.10 7.89 -12.97
CA PHE A 309 -7.15 6.97 -13.60
C PHE A 309 -7.19 5.58 -12.95
N VAL A 310 -7.13 5.52 -11.63
CA VAL A 310 -7.11 4.24 -10.87
C VAL A 310 -8.41 3.45 -11.08
N ASN A 311 -9.56 4.12 -11.06
CA ASN A 311 -10.85 3.47 -11.29
C ASN A 311 -10.97 2.96 -12.73
N GLU A 312 -10.55 3.74 -13.71
CA GLU A 312 -10.57 3.30 -15.10
C GLU A 312 -9.60 2.13 -15.34
N TYR A 313 -8.40 2.18 -14.76
CA TYR A 313 -7.45 1.08 -14.80
C TYR A 313 -8.07 -0.23 -14.29
N LYS A 314 -8.71 -0.19 -13.11
CA LYS A 314 -9.44 -1.32 -12.54
C LYS A 314 -10.58 -1.79 -13.46
N ASN A 315 -11.37 -0.86 -14.03
CA ASN A 315 -12.49 -1.19 -14.92
C ASN A 315 -12.05 -1.90 -16.22
N ARG A 316 -10.82 -1.68 -16.65
CA ARG A 316 -10.19 -2.36 -17.79
C ARG A 316 -9.48 -3.67 -17.42
N GLY A 317 -9.60 -4.12 -16.17
CA GLY A 317 -9.03 -5.37 -15.66
C GLY A 317 -7.65 -5.23 -15.03
N GLY A 318 -7.16 -4.01 -14.83
CA GLY A 318 -5.89 -3.75 -14.14
C GLY A 318 -5.95 -4.10 -12.65
N ARG A 319 -4.84 -4.60 -12.13
CA ARG A 319 -4.73 -4.95 -10.71
C ARG A 319 -4.50 -3.70 -9.87
N VAL A 320 -5.45 -3.42 -8.96
CA VAL A 320 -5.33 -2.39 -7.93
C VAL A 320 -5.35 -3.05 -6.57
N THR A 321 -4.39 -2.70 -5.71
CA THR A 321 -4.28 -3.22 -4.34
C THR A 321 -4.63 -2.14 -3.31
N THR A 322 -4.55 -2.46 -2.04
CA THR A 322 -4.83 -1.57 -0.92
C THR A 322 -3.60 -1.47 -0.04
N GLY A 323 -3.01 -0.30 0.04
CA GLY A 323 -1.89 0.03 0.91
C GLY A 323 -2.20 1.24 1.78
N SER A 324 -1.75 1.25 3.03
CA SER A 324 -2.09 2.34 3.96
C SER A 324 -1.01 3.40 4.10
N ASP A 325 0.26 3.07 3.92
CA ASP A 325 1.40 3.96 4.20
C ASP A 325 1.29 4.67 5.56
N SER A 326 0.78 3.94 6.55
CA SER A 326 0.44 4.47 7.88
C SER A 326 1.67 4.90 8.69
N GLY A 327 1.46 5.75 9.69
CA GLY A 327 2.51 6.26 10.58
C GLY A 327 3.00 7.66 10.21
N PHE A 328 2.43 8.26 9.18
CA PHE A 328 2.71 9.63 8.71
C PHE A 328 1.40 10.40 8.54
N ILE A 329 1.46 11.72 8.54
CA ILE A 329 0.43 12.62 8.02
C ILE A 329 -0.99 12.33 8.58
N PHE A 330 -1.10 12.17 9.90
CA PHE A 330 -2.34 11.82 10.59
C PHE A 330 -2.95 10.45 10.19
N GLN A 331 -2.20 9.58 9.50
CA GLN A 331 -2.65 8.26 9.14
C GLN A 331 -2.23 7.23 10.20
N LEU A 332 -3.20 6.81 11.01
CA LEU A 332 -2.98 5.86 12.10
C LEU A 332 -3.13 4.42 11.58
N TYR A 333 -2.22 3.55 12.01
CA TYR A 333 -2.23 2.12 11.66
C TYR A 333 -3.61 1.48 11.88
N GLY A 334 -4.02 0.63 10.98
CA GLY A 334 -5.35 0.01 10.98
C GLY A 334 -6.46 0.95 10.53
N PHE A 335 -6.65 2.07 11.20
CA PHE A 335 -7.65 3.08 10.84
C PHE A 335 -7.43 3.64 9.43
N ALA A 336 -6.20 3.96 9.08
CA ALA A 336 -5.85 4.42 7.74
C ALA A 336 -6.13 3.36 6.67
N TYR A 337 -5.98 2.07 7.00
CA TYR A 337 -6.32 1.00 6.08
C TYR A 337 -7.83 0.98 5.76
N VAL A 338 -8.69 1.09 6.78
CA VAL A 338 -10.14 1.21 6.55
C VAL A 338 -10.46 2.48 5.76
N ARG A 339 -9.73 3.57 6.02
CA ARG A 339 -9.90 4.80 5.23
C ARG A 339 -9.54 4.61 3.77
N GLU A 340 -8.53 3.83 3.43
CA GLU A 340 -8.21 3.48 2.05
C GLU A 340 -9.36 2.73 1.36
N LEU A 341 -10.05 1.82 2.05
CA LEU A 341 -11.25 1.16 1.53
C LEU A 341 -12.34 2.17 1.16
N GLU A 342 -12.58 3.17 2.01
CA GLU A 342 -13.54 4.23 1.73
C GLU A 342 -13.11 5.09 0.54
N LEU A 343 -11.80 5.38 0.40
CA LEU A 343 -11.27 6.19 -0.71
C LEU A 343 -11.33 5.44 -2.06
N LEU A 344 -11.14 4.13 -2.07
CA LEU A 344 -11.42 3.31 -3.26
C LEU A 344 -12.92 3.37 -3.62
N ARG A 345 -13.82 3.37 -2.64
CA ARG A 345 -15.26 3.61 -2.89
C ARG A 345 -15.52 4.99 -3.47
N GLU A 346 -14.87 6.02 -2.94
CA GLU A 346 -14.96 7.39 -3.47
C GLU A 346 -14.45 7.46 -4.92
N ALA A 347 -13.40 6.70 -5.24
CA ALA A 347 -12.87 6.59 -6.60
C ALA A 347 -13.82 5.88 -7.59
N GLY A 348 -14.88 5.21 -7.11
CA GLY A 348 -15.89 4.56 -7.94
C GLY A 348 -15.86 3.03 -7.93
N PHE A 349 -15.06 2.39 -7.10
CA PHE A 349 -15.05 0.93 -6.95
C PHE A 349 -16.37 0.43 -6.34
N HIS A 350 -16.87 -0.69 -6.80
CA HIS A 350 -17.95 -1.42 -6.13
C HIS A 350 -17.47 -2.01 -4.79
N PRO A 351 -18.35 -2.22 -3.77
CA PRO A 351 -17.92 -2.79 -2.49
C PRO A 351 -17.13 -4.09 -2.62
N LEU A 352 -17.56 -5.02 -3.47
CA LEU A 352 -16.84 -6.29 -3.70
C LEU A 352 -15.51 -6.09 -4.43
N GLU A 353 -15.38 -5.08 -5.28
CA GLU A 353 -14.10 -4.74 -5.92
C GLU A 353 -13.12 -4.18 -4.89
N VAL A 354 -13.60 -3.39 -3.92
CA VAL A 354 -12.78 -2.93 -2.79
C VAL A 354 -12.28 -4.11 -1.96
N ILE A 355 -13.17 -5.05 -1.61
CA ILE A 355 -12.76 -6.27 -0.88
C ILE A 355 -11.75 -7.07 -1.69
N ARG A 356 -11.96 -7.24 -3.01
CA ARG A 356 -10.99 -7.92 -3.87
C ARG A 356 -9.63 -7.22 -3.88
N SER A 357 -9.60 -5.88 -3.96
CA SER A 357 -8.37 -5.09 -3.87
C SER A 357 -7.65 -5.27 -2.52
N ALA A 358 -8.44 -5.37 -1.45
CA ALA A 358 -7.96 -5.55 -0.08
C ALA A 358 -7.51 -6.98 0.26
N THR A 359 -7.79 -7.96 -0.61
CA THR A 359 -7.56 -9.38 -0.33
C THR A 359 -6.87 -10.09 -1.50
N LEU A 360 -7.62 -10.59 -2.47
CA LEU A 360 -7.11 -11.43 -3.55
C LEU A 360 -6.09 -10.71 -4.45
N ASN A 361 -6.35 -9.45 -4.82
CA ASN A 361 -5.40 -8.70 -5.65
C ASN A 361 -4.05 -8.50 -4.94
N GLY A 362 -4.06 -8.27 -3.61
CA GLY A 362 -2.84 -8.22 -2.82
C GLY A 362 -2.11 -9.58 -2.80
N ALA A 363 -2.85 -10.67 -2.63
CA ALA A 363 -2.28 -12.01 -2.68
C ALA A 363 -1.67 -12.33 -4.05
N GLU A 364 -2.37 -12.03 -5.15
CA GLU A 364 -1.87 -12.19 -6.52
C GLU A 364 -0.59 -11.36 -6.75
N ALA A 365 -0.56 -10.09 -6.33
CA ALA A 365 0.62 -9.23 -6.44
C ALA A 365 1.82 -9.73 -5.64
N LEU A 366 1.57 -10.43 -4.52
CA LEU A 366 2.59 -11.09 -3.71
C LEU A 366 2.94 -12.51 -4.19
N LYS A 367 2.24 -13.04 -5.20
CA LYS A 367 2.34 -14.45 -5.65
C LYS A 367 2.01 -15.45 -4.55
N MET A 368 1.03 -15.12 -3.73
CA MET A 368 0.56 -15.91 -2.58
C MET A 368 -0.92 -16.30 -2.70
N ASP A 369 -1.53 -16.08 -3.85
CA ASP A 369 -2.95 -16.34 -4.11
C ASP A 369 -3.34 -17.82 -3.98
N GLU A 370 -2.41 -18.76 -4.13
CA GLU A 370 -2.58 -20.17 -3.79
C GLU A 370 -2.70 -20.43 -2.27
N LEU A 371 -2.26 -19.48 -1.43
CA LEU A 371 -2.19 -19.66 0.02
C LEU A 371 -3.19 -18.78 0.78
N ILE A 372 -3.45 -17.55 0.33
CA ILE A 372 -4.25 -16.53 1.02
C ILE A 372 -5.10 -15.72 0.03
N GLY A 373 -5.84 -14.73 0.53
CA GLY A 373 -6.58 -13.75 -0.27
C GLY A 373 -8.00 -14.14 -0.64
N SER A 374 -8.39 -15.40 -0.43
CA SER A 374 -9.77 -15.89 -0.60
C SER A 374 -10.07 -17.02 0.38
N ILE A 375 -11.35 -17.29 0.62
CA ILE A 375 -11.79 -18.37 1.49
C ILE A 375 -12.07 -19.60 0.62
N GLU A 376 -11.07 -20.47 0.51
CA GLU A 376 -11.12 -21.68 -0.32
C GLU A 376 -10.49 -22.87 0.40
N ILE A 377 -10.89 -24.08 0.00
CA ILE A 377 -10.30 -25.32 0.53
C ILE A 377 -8.82 -25.38 0.15
N GLY A 378 -7.96 -25.63 1.13
CA GLY A 378 -6.52 -25.75 0.94
C GLY A 378 -5.74 -24.47 1.24
N LYS A 379 -6.40 -23.33 1.32
CA LYS A 379 -5.76 -22.07 1.75
C LYS A 379 -5.67 -21.94 3.26
N LEU A 380 -4.80 -21.06 3.71
CA LEU A 380 -4.65 -20.69 5.11
C LEU A 380 -5.93 -19.99 5.61
N ALA A 381 -6.20 -20.14 6.90
CA ALA A 381 -7.37 -19.53 7.55
C ALA A 381 -7.14 -18.06 7.93
N ASP A 382 -6.58 -17.28 7.02
CA ASP A 382 -6.46 -15.83 7.17
C ASP A 382 -7.84 -15.21 6.89
N MET A 383 -8.62 -15.00 7.96
CA MET A 383 -10.04 -14.62 7.87
C MET A 383 -10.38 -13.60 8.95
N ILE A 384 -11.41 -12.80 8.69
CA ILE A 384 -12.02 -11.90 9.67
C ILE A 384 -13.50 -12.15 9.79
N LEU A 385 -14.01 -12.08 11.01
CA LEU A 385 -15.43 -12.24 11.32
C LEU A 385 -15.97 -10.91 11.83
N VAL A 386 -17.00 -10.39 11.18
CA VAL A 386 -17.57 -9.07 11.43
C VAL A 386 -19.08 -9.20 11.74
N ASP A 387 -19.58 -8.47 12.73
CA ASP A 387 -21.00 -8.53 13.13
C ASP A 387 -21.95 -7.65 12.30
N THR A 388 -21.40 -6.79 11.46
CA THR A 388 -22.17 -5.87 10.63
C THR A 388 -21.68 -5.93 9.18
N ASN A 389 -22.59 -5.83 8.21
CA ASN A 389 -22.25 -5.95 6.79
C ASN A 389 -21.30 -4.84 6.30
N PRO A 390 -20.02 -5.12 6.07
CA PRO A 390 -19.07 -4.10 5.63
C PRO A 390 -19.28 -3.67 4.18
N LEU A 391 -20.01 -4.45 3.36
CA LEU A 391 -20.28 -4.07 1.97
C LEU A 391 -21.30 -2.92 1.89
N GLU A 392 -22.13 -2.74 2.90
CA GLU A 392 -23.05 -1.61 3.00
C GLU A 392 -22.34 -0.36 3.53
N ASN A 393 -21.39 -0.54 4.45
CA ASN A 393 -20.68 0.58 5.06
C ASN A 393 -19.32 0.12 5.64
N PHE A 394 -18.23 0.45 4.98
CA PHE A 394 -16.87 0.14 5.49
C PHE A 394 -16.55 0.81 6.84
N LYS A 395 -17.26 1.87 7.22
CA LYS A 395 -17.03 2.54 8.52
C LYS A 395 -17.29 1.63 9.73
N VAL A 396 -18.03 0.54 9.56
CA VAL A 396 -18.23 -0.45 10.65
C VAL A 396 -16.90 -1.05 11.10
N LEU A 397 -15.91 -1.09 10.23
CA LEU A 397 -14.57 -1.62 10.51
C LEU A 397 -13.72 -0.69 11.39
N TYR A 398 -14.11 0.58 11.58
CA TYR A 398 -13.48 1.48 12.58
C TYR A 398 -13.90 1.19 14.01
N GLY A 399 -15.09 0.58 14.19
CA GLY A 399 -15.69 0.41 15.50
C GLY A 399 -14.95 -0.59 16.38
N THR A 400 -14.77 -0.22 17.66
CA THR A 400 -14.29 -1.15 18.68
C THR A 400 -15.27 -2.33 18.81
N GLY A 401 -14.84 -3.52 18.43
CA GLY A 401 -15.62 -4.74 18.57
C GLY A 401 -16.51 -5.09 17.38
N ALA A 402 -16.49 -4.40 16.27
CA ALA A 402 -17.17 -4.86 15.04
C ALA A 402 -16.49 -6.09 14.46
N ILE A 403 -15.16 -6.13 14.45
CA ILE A 403 -14.37 -7.32 14.11
C ILE A 403 -14.31 -8.21 15.36
N LYS A 404 -14.92 -9.37 15.28
CA LYS A 404 -15.02 -10.35 16.40
C LYS A 404 -13.84 -11.30 16.45
N LEU A 405 -13.24 -11.54 15.30
CA LEU A 405 -12.10 -12.44 15.15
C LEU A 405 -11.23 -12.00 13.97
N THR A 406 -9.95 -12.08 14.19
CA THR A 406 -8.91 -11.96 13.17
C THR A 406 -7.90 -13.08 13.33
#